data_edcb05e8e518168fe831e1eaa2690b1b
#
_entry.id   edcb05e8e518168fe831e1eaa2690b1b
#
_cell.length_a   1.000
_cell.length_b   1.000
_cell.length_c   1.000
_cell.angle_alpha   90.00
_cell.angle_beta   90.00
_cell.angle_gamma   90.00
#
_symmetry.space_group_name_H-M   'P 1'
#
loop_
_entity.id
_entity.type
_entity.pdbx_description
1 polymer ?
#
loop_
_entity_poly.entity_id
_entity_poly.type
_entity_poly.pdbx_seq_one_letter_code
_entity_poly.pdbx_strand_id
1 'polypeptide(L)'
;ILGDNFFEYNPLSPIKLDKSSFNSGCYIFTYEVEDPREFGVAELDNDGKVISIEEKPENPKSNNAIVGVYVFDGTVINKIKTLKPSARGEYEITDLCDLYIKENNCMNIPLKGWWIDAGTPERIEELESNLL
;
A
#
# COMPACT_ATOMS: atom_id res chain seq x y z
N ILE A 1 -8.40 4.68 -0.81
CA ILE A 1 -7.56 5.22 -1.90
C ILE A 1 -7.19 6.66 -1.59
N LEU A 2 -5.92 6.98 -1.68
CA LEU A 2 -5.43 8.35 -1.55
C LEU A 2 -5.63 9.12 -2.86
N GLY A 3 -6.06 10.40 -2.77
CA GLY A 3 -6.54 11.17 -3.90
C GLY A 3 -5.48 11.67 -4.89
N ASP A 4 -4.19 11.56 -4.56
CA ASP A 4 -3.07 11.97 -5.40
C ASP A 4 -2.45 10.82 -6.21
N ASN A 5 -3.07 9.64 -6.19
CA ASN A 5 -2.59 8.45 -6.90
C ASN A 5 -3.33 8.27 -8.22
N PHE A 6 -2.58 8.04 -9.29
CA PHE A 6 -3.08 7.80 -10.64
C PHE A 6 -2.55 6.47 -11.17
N PHE A 7 -3.42 5.72 -11.85
CA PHE A 7 -3.14 4.36 -12.28
C PHE A 7 -3.50 4.18 -13.76
N GLU A 8 -2.69 3.43 -14.49
CA GLU A 8 -3.02 3.02 -15.86
C GLU A 8 -4.25 2.10 -15.89
N TYR A 9 -4.31 1.14 -14.95
CA TYR A 9 -5.40 0.19 -14.83
C TYR A 9 -6.06 0.28 -13.45
N ASN A 10 -7.31 -0.15 -13.35
CA ASN A 10 -8.00 -0.22 -12.06
C ASN A 10 -7.25 -1.18 -11.12
N PRO A 11 -6.65 -0.70 -10.02
CA PRO A 11 -5.89 -1.54 -9.12
C PRO A 11 -6.73 -2.60 -8.40
N LEU A 12 -8.03 -2.37 -8.27
CA LEU A 12 -8.95 -3.28 -7.57
C LEU A 12 -9.47 -4.42 -8.45
N SER A 13 -9.18 -4.40 -9.77
CA SER A 13 -9.71 -5.41 -10.69
C SER A 13 -9.31 -6.86 -10.37
N PRO A 14 -8.13 -7.15 -9.77
CA PRO A 14 -7.79 -8.50 -9.35
C PRO A 14 -8.57 -9.01 -8.15
N ILE A 15 -9.23 -8.11 -7.39
CA ILE A 15 -9.96 -8.45 -6.17
C ILE A 15 -11.44 -8.57 -6.49
N LYS A 16 -12.01 -9.76 -6.21
CA LYS A 16 -13.45 -9.93 -6.21
C LYS A 16 -13.97 -9.53 -4.84
N LEU A 17 -14.61 -8.37 -4.74
CA LEU A 17 -15.14 -7.82 -3.49
C LEU A 17 -16.51 -8.38 -3.13
N ASP A 18 -16.77 -9.65 -3.41
CA ASP A 18 -17.98 -10.31 -2.95
C ASP A 18 -17.73 -11.12 -1.67
N LYS A 19 -18.80 -11.43 -0.96
CA LYS A 19 -18.72 -12.16 0.32
C LYS A 19 -18.12 -13.55 0.19
N SER A 20 -18.05 -14.11 -1.02
CA SER A 20 -17.56 -15.46 -1.25
C SER A 20 -16.06 -15.52 -1.52
N SER A 21 -15.45 -14.42 -2.00
CA SER A 21 -14.06 -14.40 -2.45
C SER A 21 -13.13 -13.54 -1.58
N PHE A 22 -13.65 -12.55 -0.86
CA PHE A 22 -12.89 -11.77 0.12
C PHE A 22 -13.06 -12.39 1.51
N ASN A 23 -12.11 -13.22 1.91
CA ASN A 23 -12.22 -13.99 3.15
C ASN A 23 -11.91 -13.13 4.39
N SER A 24 -10.71 -12.63 4.48
CA SER A 24 -10.29 -11.81 5.63
C SER A 24 -8.95 -11.17 5.33
N GLY A 25 -8.60 -10.16 6.12
CA GLY A 25 -7.28 -9.59 6.11
C GLY A 25 -7.18 -8.22 5.49
N CYS A 26 -5.96 -7.92 5.09
CA CYS A 26 -5.58 -6.67 4.45
C CYS A 26 -4.88 -6.98 3.13
N TYR A 27 -5.22 -6.23 2.09
CA TYR A 27 -4.46 -6.20 0.86
C TYR A 27 -3.79 -4.84 0.73
N ILE A 28 -2.49 -4.87 0.46
CA ILE A 28 -1.74 -3.71 -0.01
C ILE A 28 -1.40 -3.89 -1.48
N PHE A 29 -1.07 -2.82 -2.14
CA PHE A 29 -0.68 -2.82 -3.55
C PHE A 29 0.69 -2.19 -3.66
N THR A 30 1.58 -2.83 -4.42
CA THR A 30 2.95 -2.34 -4.58
C THR A 30 3.30 -2.14 -6.05
N TYR A 31 4.24 -1.24 -6.25
CA TYR A 31 4.87 -0.96 -7.53
C TYR A 31 6.38 -0.95 -7.33
N GLU A 32 7.10 -1.67 -8.18
CA GLU A 32 8.55 -1.72 -8.09
C GLU A 32 9.16 -0.44 -8.64
N VAL A 33 9.99 0.23 -7.84
CA VAL A 33 10.65 1.49 -8.18
C VAL A 33 12.16 1.36 -7.99
N GLU A 34 12.93 2.22 -8.64
CA GLU A 34 14.41 2.21 -8.50
C GLU A 34 14.86 2.67 -7.12
N ASP A 35 14.23 3.73 -6.60
CA ASP A 35 14.55 4.28 -5.28
C ASP A 35 13.28 4.42 -4.44
N PRO A 36 13.02 3.45 -3.53
CA PRO A 36 11.79 3.45 -2.74
C PRO A 36 11.85 4.31 -1.49
N ARG A 37 12.92 5.03 -1.20
CA ARG A 37 13.12 5.74 0.07
C ARG A 37 12.12 6.85 0.37
N GLU A 38 11.39 7.32 -0.63
CA GLU A 38 10.34 8.34 -0.48
C GLU A 38 8.96 7.75 -0.21
N PHE A 39 8.86 6.42 -0.12
CA PHE A 39 7.60 5.69 -0.02
C PHE A 39 7.58 4.78 1.21
N GLY A 40 6.39 4.30 1.56
CA GLY A 40 6.28 3.09 2.35
C GLY A 40 6.83 1.91 1.54
N VAL A 41 7.59 1.03 2.18
CA VAL A 41 8.24 -0.10 1.52
C VAL A 41 7.80 -1.39 2.16
N ALA A 42 7.34 -2.34 1.36
CA ALA A 42 6.93 -3.66 1.82
C ALA A 42 8.02 -4.71 1.59
N GLU A 43 8.32 -5.48 2.62
CA GLU A 43 9.09 -6.72 2.50
C GLU A 43 8.11 -7.89 2.35
N LEU A 44 8.33 -8.72 1.34
CA LEU A 44 7.43 -9.83 0.98
C LEU A 44 8.14 -11.17 1.12
N ASP A 45 7.37 -12.21 1.45
CA ASP A 45 7.85 -13.57 1.31
C ASP A 45 7.65 -14.10 -0.12
N ASN A 46 8.02 -15.35 -0.37
CA ASN A 46 7.93 -15.97 -1.70
C ASN A 46 6.48 -16.15 -2.19
N ASP A 47 5.51 -16.12 -1.29
CA ASP A 47 4.08 -16.29 -1.60
C ASP A 47 3.34 -14.96 -1.76
N GLY A 48 4.06 -13.83 -1.67
CA GLY A 48 3.47 -12.49 -1.75
C GLY A 48 2.85 -12.01 -0.43
N LYS A 49 3.09 -12.72 0.67
CA LYS A 49 2.66 -12.28 1.99
C LYS A 49 3.58 -11.18 2.50
N VAL A 50 2.99 -10.17 3.12
CA VAL A 50 3.74 -9.05 3.67
C VAL A 50 4.36 -9.45 5.01
N ILE A 51 5.68 -9.33 5.09
CA ILE A 51 6.46 -9.63 6.30
C ILE A 51 6.62 -8.38 7.16
N SER A 52 6.90 -7.26 6.54
CA SER A 52 7.10 -5.98 7.22
C SER A 52 6.80 -4.80 6.31
N ILE A 53 6.50 -3.67 6.91
CA ILE A 53 6.33 -2.38 6.24
C ILE A 53 7.17 -1.35 6.99
N GLU A 54 7.92 -0.53 6.25
CA GLU A 54 8.65 0.61 6.78
C GLU A 54 8.28 1.88 6.01
N GLU A 55 7.99 2.95 6.73
CA GLU A 55 7.73 4.25 6.11
C GLU A 55 9.05 4.98 5.85
N LYS A 56 9.30 5.35 4.60
CA LYS A 56 10.48 6.11 4.15
C LYS A 56 11.79 5.60 4.76
N PRO A 57 12.13 4.32 4.58
CA PRO A 57 13.33 3.75 5.19
C PRO A 57 14.61 4.29 4.53
N GLU A 58 15.64 4.55 5.34
CA GLU A 58 16.98 4.90 4.81
C GLU A 58 17.62 3.71 4.09
N ASN A 59 17.40 2.51 4.61
CA ASN A 59 17.92 1.26 4.05
C ASN A 59 16.75 0.33 3.71
N PRO A 60 16.09 0.53 2.55
CA PRO A 60 14.92 -0.26 2.19
C PRO A 60 15.26 -1.74 2.00
N LYS A 61 14.38 -2.60 2.51
CA LYS A 61 14.52 -4.07 2.41
C LYS A 61 14.10 -4.63 1.06
N SER A 62 13.41 -3.83 0.26
CA SER A 62 12.98 -4.18 -1.10
C SER A 62 12.79 -2.91 -1.93
N ASN A 63 12.46 -3.07 -3.21
CA ASN A 63 12.07 -1.97 -4.09
C ASN A 63 10.55 -1.85 -4.26
N ASN A 64 9.78 -2.54 -3.40
CA ASN A 64 8.32 -2.56 -3.47
C ASN A 64 7.73 -1.35 -2.75
N ALA A 65 7.51 -0.28 -3.50
CA ALA A 65 6.82 0.91 -2.99
C ALA A 65 5.33 0.63 -2.80
N ILE A 66 4.80 0.98 -1.64
CA ILE A 66 3.37 0.83 -1.35
C ILE A 66 2.62 1.98 -1.97
N VAL A 67 1.62 1.66 -2.79
CA VAL A 67 0.78 2.69 -3.40
C VAL A 67 -0.41 3.02 -2.49
N GLY A 68 -1.07 4.14 -2.76
CA GLY A 68 -2.13 4.69 -1.90
C GLY A 68 -3.48 3.97 -2.00
N VAL A 69 -3.48 2.65 -2.17
CA VAL A 69 -4.70 1.83 -2.19
C VAL A 69 -4.57 0.71 -1.18
N TYR A 70 -5.59 0.57 -0.34
CA TYR A 70 -5.65 -0.43 0.72
C TYR A 70 -7.03 -1.05 0.75
N VAL A 71 -7.09 -2.36 0.99
CA VAL A 71 -8.36 -3.07 1.20
C VAL A 71 -8.29 -3.79 2.54
N PHE A 72 -9.27 -3.55 3.39
CA PHE A 72 -9.34 -4.12 4.73
C PHE A 72 -10.64 -4.90 4.91
N ASP A 73 -10.59 -5.95 5.71
CA ASP A 73 -11.79 -6.67 6.13
C ASP A 73 -12.59 -5.90 7.20
N GLY A 74 -13.72 -6.46 7.61
CA GLY A 74 -14.62 -5.81 8.60
C GLY A 74 -14.03 -5.62 9.99
N THR A 75 -12.92 -6.30 10.33
CA THR A 75 -12.27 -6.14 11.63
C THR A 75 -11.47 -4.85 11.73
N VAL A 76 -11.33 -4.10 10.64
CA VAL A 76 -10.57 -2.85 10.57
C VAL A 76 -11.08 -1.82 11.58
N ILE A 77 -12.38 -1.74 11.80
CA ILE A 77 -12.98 -0.76 12.73
C ILE A 77 -12.48 -1.01 14.15
N ASN A 78 -12.45 -2.26 14.59
CA ASN A 78 -11.94 -2.61 15.93
C ASN A 78 -10.43 -2.39 16.03
N LYS A 79 -9.67 -2.67 14.96
CA LYS A 79 -8.24 -2.43 14.92
C LYS A 79 -7.89 -0.95 14.99
N ILE A 80 -8.63 -0.09 14.29
CA ILE A 80 -8.45 1.36 14.35
C ILE A 80 -8.60 1.89 15.77
N LYS A 81 -9.55 1.35 16.53
CA LYS A 81 -9.77 1.76 17.92
C LYS A 81 -8.60 1.47 18.84
N THR A 82 -7.74 0.52 18.49
CA THR A 82 -6.54 0.16 19.28
C THR A 82 -5.30 0.95 18.89
N LEU A 83 -5.34 1.69 17.78
CA LEU A 83 -4.20 2.47 17.31
C LEU A 83 -3.92 3.62 18.26
N LYS A 84 -2.63 3.97 18.36
CA LYS A 84 -2.13 5.13 19.07
C LYS A 84 -1.49 6.10 18.09
N PRO A 85 -1.56 7.42 18.35
CA PRO A 85 -0.83 8.37 17.53
C PRO A 85 0.67 8.07 17.50
N SER A 86 1.31 8.28 16.35
CA SER A 86 2.75 8.18 16.19
C SER A 86 3.47 9.31 16.95
N ALA A 87 4.80 9.30 16.91
CA ALA A 87 5.63 10.37 17.49
C ALA A 87 5.28 11.76 16.91
N ARG A 88 4.69 11.81 15.70
CA ARG A 88 4.21 13.05 15.06
C ARG A 88 2.80 13.45 15.51
N GLY A 89 2.17 12.68 16.40
CA GLY A 89 0.80 12.90 16.84
C GLY A 89 -0.28 12.49 15.83
N GLU A 90 0.07 11.72 14.82
CA GLU A 90 -0.81 11.27 13.73
C GLU A 90 -1.04 9.77 13.78
N TYR A 91 -2.23 9.33 13.33
CA TYR A 91 -2.50 7.91 13.11
C TYR A 91 -1.92 7.50 11.76
N GLU A 92 -1.08 6.47 11.78
CA GLU A 92 -0.37 6.00 10.57
C GLU A 92 -1.07 4.77 10.00
N ILE A 93 -1.28 4.77 8.67
CA ILE A 93 -1.87 3.62 7.99
C ILE A 93 -0.93 2.40 8.02
N THR A 94 0.37 2.62 8.07
CA THR A 94 1.36 1.55 8.23
C THR A 94 1.21 0.81 9.56
N ASP A 95 0.85 1.52 10.63
CA ASP A 95 0.57 0.91 11.93
C ASP A 95 -0.68 0.02 11.87
N LEU A 96 -1.69 0.43 11.13
CA LEU A 96 -2.89 -0.37 10.91
C LEU A 96 -2.56 -1.66 10.14
N CYS A 97 -1.80 -1.54 9.06
CA CYS A 97 -1.34 -2.70 8.29
C CYS A 97 -0.50 -3.65 9.16
N ASP A 98 0.32 -3.11 10.06
CA ASP A 98 1.17 -3.89 10.95
C ASP A 98 0.37 -4.80 11.89
N LEU A 99 -0.82 -4.38 12.31
CA LEU A 99 -1.72 -5.23 13.09
C LEU A 99 -2.13 -6.49 12.31
N TYR A 100 -2.39 -6.34 11.02
CA TYR A 100 -2.69 -7.49 10.14
C TYR A 100 -1.47 -8.35 9.87
N ILE A 101 -0.29 -7.73 9.72
CA ILE A 101 0.97 -8.45 9.54
C ILE A 101 1.25 -9.34 10.75
N LYS A 102 1.05 -8.84 11.97
CA LYS A 102 1.21 -9.61 13.21
C LYS A 102 0.26 -10.79 13.31
N GLU A 103 -0.91 -10.71 12.68
CA GLU A 103 -1.86 -11.80 12.55
C GLU A 103 -1.55 -12.73 11.37
N ASN A 104 -0.46 -12.47 10.65
CA ASN A 104 -0.08 -13.20 9.44
C ASN A 104 -1.17 -13.12 8.34
N ASN A 105 -1.80 -11.95 8.21
CA ASN A 105 -3.00 -11.76 7.40
C ASN A 105 -2.95 -10.48 6.54
N CYS A 106 -1.78 -10.20 5.96
CA CYS A 106 -1.58 -9.09 5.03
C CYS A 106 -0.94 -9.61 3.74
N MET A 107 -1.62 -9.43 2.62
CA MET A 107 -1.17 -9.87 1.30
C MET A 107 -0.86 -8.69 0.41
N ASN A 108 0.10 -8.88 -0.48
CA ASN A 108 0.44 -7.91 -1.52
C ASN A 108 -0.16 -8.30 -2.87
N ILE A 109 -0.64 -7.30 -3.59
CA ILE A 109 -1.01 -7.41 -5.00
C ILE A 109 -0.12 -6.46 -5.80
N PRO A 110 0.78 -6.98 -6.66
CA PRO A 110 1.59 -6.11 -7.51
C PRO A 110 0.72 -5.42 -8.55
N LEU A 111 0.96 -4.11 -8.76
CA LEU A 111 0.24 -3.34 -9.75
C LEU A 111 0.64 -3.75 -11.17
N LYS A 112 -0.34 -3.70 -12.06
CA LYS A 112 -0.12 -3.76 -13.52
C LYS A 112 -0.14 -2.35 -14.09
N GLY A 113 0.73 -2.10 -15.08
CA GLY A 113 0.85 -0.81 -15.71
C GLY A 113 1.54 0.24 -14.82
N TRP A 114 1.50 1.48 -15.25
CA TRP A 114 2.16 2.56 -14.52
C TRP A 114 1.31 3.06 -13.35
N TRP A 115 2.01 3.59 -12.36
CA TRP A 115 1.45 4.29 -11.21
C TRP A 115 2.26 5.54 -10.95
N ILE A 116 1.58 6.65 -10.68
CA ILE A 116 2.19 7.93 -10.35
C ILE A 116 1.47 8.53 -9.14
N ASP A 117 2.24 8.88 -8.14
CA ASP A 117 1.76 9.73 -7.06
C ASP A 117 2.07 11.19 -7.43
N ALA A 118 1.04 11.99 -7.64
CA ALA A 118 1.16 13.36 -8.14
C ALA A 118 1.37 14.38 -7.02
N GLY A 119 2.21 14.02 -6.03
CA GLY A 119 2.49 14.87 -4.88
C GLY A 119 3.58 15.95 -5.11
N THR A 120 4.26 15.93 -6.26
CA THR A 120 5.29 16.91 -6.61
C THR A 120 5.10 17.41 -8.04
N PRO A 121 5.63 18.63 -8.38
CA PRO A 121 5.54 19.13 -9.76
C PRO A 121 6.13 18.18 -10.81
N GLU A 122 7.26 17.55 -10.50
CA GLU A 122 7.92 16.60 -11.41
C GLU A 122 7.03 15.39 -11.71
N ARG A 123 6.33 14.88 -10.71
CA ARG A 123 5.40 13.76 -10.87
C ARG A 123 4.14 14.14 -11.62
N ILE A 124 3.71 15.41 -11.50
CA ILE A 124 2.60 15.95 -12.30
C ILE A 124 2.99 15.98 -13.77
N GLU A 125 4.20 16.43 -14.10
CA GLU A 125 4.72 16.43 -15.46
C GLU A 125 4.81 15.01 -16.03
N GLU A 126 5.27 14.06 -15.23
CA GLU A 126 5.32 12.65 -15.60
C GLU A 126 3.91 12.11 -15.90
N LEU A 127 2.93 12.47 -15.08
CA LEU A 127 1.53 12.08 -15.28
C LEU A 127 0.99 12.65 -16.60
N GLU A 128 1.23 13.93 -16.87
CA GLU A 128 0.82 14.56 -18.12
C GLU A 128 1.40 13.85 -19.33
N SER A 129 2.67 13.47 -19.28
CA SER A 129 3.35 12.73 -20.34
C SER A 129 2.70 11.36 -20.62
N ASN A 130 2.24 10.68 -19.57
CA ASN A 130 1.59 9.36 -19.70
C ASN A 130 0.15 9.47 -20.20
N LEU A 131 -0.53 10.61 -19.98
CA LEU A 131 -1.90 10.83 -20.44
C LEU A 131 -1.99 11.33 -21.88
N LEU A 132 -0.91 11.88 -22.43
CA LEU A 132 -0.82 12.35 -23.81
C LEU A 132 -0.26 11.25 -24.71
#